data_a7cdbf3f1e40b478bad4d5d8b53467eb
#
_entry.id   a7cdbf3f1e40b478bad4d5d8b53467eb
#
_cell.length_a   1.000
_cell.length_b   1.000
_cell.length_c   1.000
_cell.angle_alpha   90.00
_cell.angle_beta   90.00
_cell.angle_gamma   90.00
#
_symmetry.space_group_name_H-M   'P 1'
#
loop_
_entity.id
_entity.type
_entity.pdbx_description
1 polymer ?
#
loop_
_entity_poly.entity_id
_entity_poly.type
_entity_poly.pdbx_seq_one_letter_code
_entity_poly.pdbx_strand_id
1 'polypeptide(L)'
;VDIVGFTGSGFGHVGWKAFQENVPQQVDRLIASGAMGRVIVAFPDCFTSLGGNQYINSAAMGNWEDFLCDEMVPELESRFQIRKGRDHRAIFGKSSGGYGSLVHGLRRADTWGAIACHSGDLDFELCYRGDFPSVLRALSNYDYNIRAYIEKIHRAKKVQGSEFHNLMMLAMAASYDPDADLPYGVRLPVTTDTCEMIEERWLNWLAWDPVRMVDNT
;
A
#
# COMPACT_ATOMS: atom_id res chain seq x y z
N VAL A 1 4.43 -10.77 -8.91
CA VAL A 1 4.84 -9.44 -8.41
C VAL A 1 4.77 -9.45 -6.90
N ASP A 2 5.84 -9.00 -6.23
CA ASP A 2 5.94 -8.87 -4.77
C ASP A 2 5.80 -7.39 -4.39
N ILE A 3 4.71 -7.04 -3.74
CA ILE A 3 4.42 -5.67 -3.28
C ILE A 3 4.54 -5.59 -1.76
N VAL A 4 5.17 -4.52 -1.28
CA VAL A 4 5.61 -4.41 0.11
C VAL A 4 4.60 -3.70 1.01
N GLY A 5 4.76 -3.83 2.31
CA GLY A 5 4.00 -3.07 3.31
C GLY A 5 4.44 -1.61 3.41
N PHE A 6 3.71 -0.83 4.20
CA PHE A 6 4.00 0.59 4.43
C PHE A 6 5.45 0.80 4.89
N THR A 7 6.11 1.82 4.37
CA THR A 7 7.54 2.14 4.47
C THR A 7 8.52 1.12 3.86
N GLY A 8 8.02 0.06 3.25
CA GLY A 8 8.85 -0.86 2.48
C GLY A 8 9.15 -0.34 1.08
N SER A 9 10.17 -0.94 0.46
CA SER A 9 10.43 -0.85 -0.98
C SER A 9 10.83 -2.23 -1.50
N GLY A 10 10.72 -2.43 -2.81
CA GLY A 10 11.15 -3.68 -3.45
C GLY A 10 12.61 -4.04 -3.11
N PHE A 11 13.49 -3.04 -2.96
CA PHE A 11 14.87 -3.25 -2.52
C PHE A 11 14.99 -3.91 -1.13
N GLY A 12 14.04 -3.68 -0.23
CA GLY A 12 14.02 -4.32 1.08
C GLY A 12 13.87 -5.83 1.03
N HIS A 13 13.21 -6.35 0.00
CA HIS A 13 13.01 -7.79 -0.19
C HIS A 13 14.21 -8.48 -0.86
N VAL A 14 15.01 -7.76 -1.64
CA VAL A 14 16.23 -8.28 -2.25
C VAL A 14 17.51 -8.01 -1.42
N GLY A 15 17.40 -7.14 -0.41
CA GLY A 15 18.52 -6.77 0.46
C GLY A 15 19.04 -7.96 1.26
N TRP A 16 20.36 -7.96 1.51
CA TRP A 16 21.00 -8.96 2.38
C TRP A 16 20.50 -8.86 3.82
N LYS A 17 20.28 -10.01 4.45
CA LYS A 17 19.87 -10.11 5.86
C LYS A 17 20.79 -11.06 6.60
N ALA A 18 21.30 -10.65 7.76
CA ALA A 18 22.13 -11.50 8.60
C ALA A 18 21.30 -12.72 9.09
N PHE A 19 21.83 -13.92 8.90
CA PHE A 19 21.25 -15.19 9.38
C PHE A 19 19.83 -15.49 8.83
N GLN A 20 19.41 -14.84 7.73
CA GLN A 20 18.11 -15.04 7.11
C GLN A 20 18.25 -15.01 5.59
N GLU A 21 17.45 -15.82 4.92
CA GLU A 21 17.30 -15.72 3.47
C GLU A 21 16.47 -14.48 3.11
N ASN A 22 16.87 -13.76 2.07
CA ASN A 22 15.99 -12.79 1.40
C ASN A 22 15.03 -13.52 0.44
N VAL A 23 14.07 -12.78 -0.14
CA VAL A 23 13.08 -13.40 -1.02
C VAL A 23 13.69 -14.08 -2.25
N PRO A 24 14.65 -13.48 -3.00
CA PRO A 24 15.34 -14.16 -4.07
C PRO A 24 16.01 -15.49 -3.65
N GLN A 25 16.67 -15.52 -2.50
CA GLN A 25 17.31 -16.76 -1.99
C GLN A 25 16.28 -17.84 -1.65
N GLN A 26 15.13 -17.46 -1.06
CA GLN A 26 14.04 -18.40 -0.80
C GLN A 26 13.45 -18.97 -2.08
N VAL A 27 13.20 -18.12 -3.08
CA VAL A 27 12.67 -18.53 -4.38
C VAL A 27 13.66 -19.44 -5.10
N ASP A 28 14.93 -19.11 -5.12
CA ASP A 28 15.98 -19.93 -5.73
C ASP A 28 16.05 -21.33 -5.09
N ARG A 29 16.06 -21.41 -3.77
CA ARG A 29 16.03 -22.67 -3.03
C ARG A 29 14.78 -23.51 -3.34
N LEU A 30 13.61 -22.90 -3.43
CA LEU A 30 12.36 -23.60 -3.77
C LEU A 30 12.37 -24.13 -5.20
N ILE A 31 12.91 -23.36 -6.14
CA ILE A 31 13.07 -23.81 -7.53
C ILE A 31 14.10 -24.93 -7.62
N ALA A 32 15.25 -24.80 -6.95
CA ALA A 32 16.31 -25.81 -6.97
C ALA A 32 15.87 -27.16 -6.35
N SER A 33 15.01 -27.11 -5.34
CA SER A 33 14.44 -28.33 -4.71
C SER A 33 13.29 -28.95 -5.50
N GLY A 34 12.81 -28.32 -6.56
CA GLY A 34 11.62 -28.75 -7.32
C GLY A 34 10.29 -28.49 -6.61
N ALA A 35 10.28 -27.80 -5.47
CA ALA A 35 9.06 -27.43 -4.75
C ALA A 35 8.29 -26.29 -5.44
N MET A 36 8.95 -25.57 -6.33
CA MET A 36 8.38 -24.46 -7.09
C MET A 36 8.86 -24.49 -8.53
N GLY A 37 8.00 -24.14 -9.47
CA GLY A 37 8.37 -23.96 -10.87
C GLY A 37 9.23 -22.69 -11.07
N ARG A 38 9.87 -22.58 -12.23
CA ARG A 38 10.64 -21.37 -12.58
C ARG A 38 9.70 -20.17 -12.74
N VAL A 39 10.04 -19.08 -12.08
CA VAL A 39 9.29 -17.82 -12.10
C VAL A 39 10.23 -16.63 -12.24
N ILE A 40 9.69 -15.52 -12.72
CA ILE A 40 10.30 -14.19 -12.58
C ILE A 40 9.52 -13.46 -11.48
N VAL A 41 10.21 -12.92 -10.50
CA VAL A 41 9.62 -12.10 -9.46
C VAL A 41 10.04 -10.65 -9.68
N ALA A 42 9.05 -9.78 -9.85
CA ALA A 42 9.27 -8.33 -9.90
C ALA A 42 9.10 -7.75 -8.50
N PHE A 43 10.01 -6.87 -8.11
CA PHE A 43 10.03 -6.15 -6.85
C PHE A 43 9.93 -4.64 -7.13
N PRO A 44 8.74 -4.12 -7.44
CA PRO A 44 8.58 -2.71 -7.77
C PRO A 44 8.89 -1.82 -6.56
N ASP A 45 9.49 -0.67 -6.83
CA ASP A 45 9.61 0.40 -5.84
C ASP A 45 8.43 1.36 -6.00
N CYS A 46 7.48 1.27 -5.10
CA CYS A 46 6.29 2.12 -5.05
C CYS A 46 6.32 3.05 -3.82
N PHE A 47 7.52 3.45 -3.37
CA PHE A 47 7.68 4.35 -2.25
C PHE A 47 7.23 5.77 -2.61
N THR A 48 6.62 6.48 -1.68
CA THR A 48 6.13 7.86 -1.85
C THR A 48 6.66 8.78 -0.77
N SER A 49 6.46 10.09 -0.93
CA SER A 49 6.80 11.09 0.10
C SER A 49 6.05 10.91 1.42
N LEU A 50 4.96 10.14 1.42
CA LEU A 50 4.22 9.77 2.63
C LEU A 50 4.63 8.41 3.21
N GLY A 51 5.69 7.78 2.69
CA GLY A 51 6.25 6.55 3.22
C GLY A 51 5.69 5.26 2.61
N GLY A 52 4.85 5.34 1.60
CA GLY A 52 4.25 4.21 0.91
C GLY A 52 2.94 4.59 0.23
N ASN A 53 2.22 3.61 -0.25
CA ASN A 53 0.90 3.76 -0.84
C ASN A 53 0.11 2.46 -0.69
N GLN A 54 -1.15 2.46 -1.19
CA GLN A 54 -2.04 1.29 -1.12
C GLN A 54 -2.17 0.56 -2.47
N TYR A 55 -1.27 0.85 -3.42
CA TYR A 55 -1.25 0.23 -4.76
C TYR A 55 -2.52 0.47 -5.59
N ILE A 56 -3.26 1.52 -5.26
CA ILE A 56 -4.42 2.02 -5.98
C ILE A 56 -4.10 3.35 -6.66
N ASN A 57 -4.91 3.76 -7.62
CA ASN A 57 -4.82 5.10 -8.20
C ASN A 57 -5.34 6.15 -7.20
N SER A 58 -4.57 7.20 -7.00
CA SER A 58 -4.94 8.34 -6.18
C SER A 58 -4.46 9.63 -6.80
N ALA A 59 -5.32 10.65 -6.82
CA ALA A 59 -4.97 12.00 -7.32
C ALA A 59 -3.81 12.65 -6.53
N ALA A 60 -3.55 12.20 -5.30
CA ALA A 60 -2.48 12.73 -4.46
C ALA A 60 -1.23 11.85 -4.43
N MET A 61 -1.40 10.53 -4.56
CA MET A 61 -0.33 9.56 -4.36
C MET A 61 0.27 9.02 -5.66
N GLY A 62 -0.43 9.17 -6.79
CA GLY A 62 -0.06 8.64 -8.09
C GLY A 62 -0.92 7.45 -8.54
N ASN A 63 -0.79 7.08 -9.81
CA ASN A 63 -1.59 6.05 -10.45
C ASN A 63 -0.92 4.68 -10.34
N TRP A 64 -0.85 4.13 -9.13
CA TRP A 64 -0.09 2.91 -8.85
C TRP A 64 -0.76 1.64 -9.37
N GLU A 65 -2.09 1.59 -9.45
CA GLU A 65 -2.82 0.49 -10.09
C GLU A 65 -2.47 0.41 -11.58
N ASP A 66 -2.52 1.55 -12.28
CA ASP A 66 -2.18 1.63 -13.70
C ASP A 66 -0.69 1.34 -13.93
N PHE A 67 0.20 1.89 -13.09
CA PHE A 67 1.62 1.59 -13.17
C PHE A 67 1.90 0.09 -13.12
N LEU A 68 1.33 -0.61 -12.15
CA LEU A 68 1.56 -2.04 -11.99
C LEU A 68 0.98 -2.86 -13.14
N CYS A 69 -0.25 -2.55 -13.57
CA CYS A 69 -0.99 -3.37 -14.52
C CYS A 69 -0.72 -3.00 -15.99
N ASP A 70 -0.62 -1.70 -16.27
CA ASP A 70 -0.66 -1.20 -17.65
C ASP A 70 0.72 -0.70 -18.14
N GLU A 71 1.68 -0.51 -17.22
CA GLU A 71 3.05 -0.14 -17.55
C GLU A 71 4.04 -1.27 -17.21
N MET A 72 4.16 -1.65 -15.94
CA MET A 72 5.17 -2.60 -15.49
C MET A 72 4.97 -4.00 -16.07
N VAL A 73 3.75 -4.54 -16.04
CA VAL A 73 3.48 -5.90 -16.53
C VAL A 73 3.77 -6.01 -18.04
N PRO A 74 3.28 -5.13 -18.93
CA PRO A 74 3.62 -5.17 -20.35
C PRO A 74 5.13 -5.02 -20.62
N GLU A 75 5.80 -4.15 -19.85
CA GLU A 75 7.24 -3.96 -19.99
C GLU A 75 8.05 -5.23 -19.64
N LEU A 76 7.67 -5.92 -18.54
CA LEU A 76 8.29 -7.20 -18.18
C LEU A 76 8.06 -8.26 -19.27
N GLU A 77 6.83 -8.33 -19.81
CA GLU A 77 6.51 -9.28 -20.89
C GLU A 77 7.19 -8.97 -22.22
N SER A 78 7.63 -7.73 -22.42
CA SER A 78 8.40 -7.33 -23.59
C SER A 78 9.88 -7.69 -23.47
N ARG A 79 10.44 -7.59 -22.26
CA ARG A 79 11.88 -7.78 -22.00
C ARG A 79 12.29 -9.21 -21.71
N PHE A 80 11.37 -9.99 -21.15
CA PHE A 80 11.69 -11.33 -20.69
C PHE A 80 10.89 -12.40 -21.42
N GLN A 81 11.48 -13.58 -21.60
CA GLN A 81 10.80 -14.75 -22.18
C GLN A 81 9.90 -15.40 -21.11
N ILE A 82 8.73 -14.80 -20.88
CA ILE A 82 7.72 -15.28 -19.92
C ILE A 82 6.41 -15.59 -20.64
N ARG A 83 5.62 -16.46 -20.04
CA ARG A 83 4.26 -16.71 -20.51
C ARG A 83 3.40 -15.48 -20.23
N LYS A 84 2.63 -15.07 -21.24
CA LYS A 84 1.75 -13.90 -21.17
C LYS A 84 0.33 -14.29 -20.74
N GLY A 85 -0.39 -13.27 -20.26
CA GLY A 85 -1.79 -13.40 -19.87
C GLY A 85 -2.00 -13.68 -18.39
N ARG A 86 -3.21 -13.40 -17.92
CA ARG A 86 -3.59 -13.44 -16.50
C ARG A 86 -3.26 -14.76 -15.82
N ASP A 87 -3.45 -15.88 -16.47
CA ASP A 87 -3.24 -17.23 -15.90
C ASP A 87 -1.78 -17.54 -15.55
N HIS A 88 -0.87 -16.66 -15.96
CA HIS A 88 0.56 -16.74 -15.69
C HIS A 88 1.07 -15.58 -14.84
N ARG A 89 0.17 -14.77 -14.28
CA ARG A 89 0.50 -13.61 -13.46
C ARG A 89 -0.07 -13.76 -12.06
N ALA A 90 0.77 -13.47 -11.07
CA ALA A 90 0.36 -13.44 -9.67
C ALA A 90 0.88 -12.17 -9.01
N ILE A 91 0.12 -11.66 -8.03
CA ILE A 91 0.51 -10.57 -7.16
C ILE A 91 0.34 -10.99 -5.71
N PHE A 92 1.30 -10.65 -4.87
CA PHE A 92 1.25 -10.97 -3.44
C PHE A 92 1.97 -9.89 -2.63
N GLY A 93 1.62 -9.81 -1.36
CA GLY A 93 2.25 -8.86 -0.46
C GLY A 93 1.76 -8.98 0.98
N LYS A 94 2.34 -8.15 1.84
CA LYS A 94 2.02 -8.11 3.27
C LYS A 94 1.58 -6.71 3.69
N SER A 95 0.65 -6.60 4.68
CA SER A 95 0.13 -5.33 5.19
C SER A 95 -0.47 -4.49 4.06
N SER A 96 -0.04 -3.26 3.80
CA SER A 96 -0.46 -2.48 2.62
C SER A 96 -0.29 -3.26 1.29
N GLY A 97 0.77 -4.07 1.16
CA GLY A 97 0.96 -4.96 0.01
C GLY A 97 -0.06 -6.10 -0.02
N GLY A 98 -0.46 -6.62 1.15
CA GLY A 98 -1.54 -7.61 1.26
C GLY A 98 -2.88 -7.02 0.84
N TYR A 99 -3.19 -5.82 1.33
CA TYR A 99 -4.34 -5.03 0.90
C TYR A 99 -4.34 -4.84 -0.63
N GLY A 100 -3.24 -4.28 -1.16
CA GLY A 100 -3.10 -4.04 -2.60
C GLY A 100 -3.29 -5.31 -3.43
N SER A 101 -2.71 -6.45 -3.00
CA SER A 101 -2.88 -7.73 -3.69
C SER A 101 -4.35 -8.14 -3.76
N LEU A 102 -5.11 -7.97 -2.68
CA LEU A 102 -6.52 -8.32 -2.64
C LEU A 102 -7.35 -7.37 -3.50
N VAL A 103 -7.14 -6.06 -3.39
CA VAL A 103 -7.85 -5.05 -4.21
C VAL A 103 -7.57 -5.28 -5.70
N HIS A 104 -6.32 -5.57 -6.07
CA HIS A 104 -5.99 -5.93 -7.46
C HIS A 104 -6.71 -7.21 -7.93
N GLY A 105 -6.87 -8.21 -7.06
CA GLY A 105 -7.64 -9.40 -7.37
C GLY A 105 -9.11 -9.11 -7.64
N LEU A 106 -9.69 -8.17 -6.90
CA LEU A 106 -11.10 -7.77 -7.06
C LEU A 106 -11.33 -6.85 -8.28
N ARG A 107 -10.40 -5.90 -8.53
CA ARG A 107 -10.59 -4.86 -9.54
C ARG A 107 -9.93 -5.16 -10.89
N ARG A 108 -8.82 -5.89 -10.87
CA ARG A 108 -7.97 -6.18 -12.04
C ARG A 108 -7.83 -7.68 -12.27
N ALA A 109 -8.95 -8.41 -12.11
CA ALA A 109 -9.01 -9.84 -12.39
C ALA A 109 -8.72 -10.19 -13.87
N ASP A 110 -8.77 -9.23 -14.77
CA ASP A 110 -8.32 -9.33 -16.15
C ASP A 110 -6.79 -9.41 -16.27
N THR A 111 -6.06 -8.82 -15.32
CA THR A 111 -4.60 -8.80 -15.27
C THR A 111 -4.02 -9.94 -14.44
N TRP A 112 -4.60 -10.24 -13.28
CA TRP A 112 -4.06 -11.17 -12.29
C TRP A 112 -4.86 -12.47 -12.20
N GLY A 113 -4.20 -13.61 -12.40
CA GLY A 113 -4.80 -14.93 -12.28
C GLY A 113 -4.70 -15.53 -10.88
N ALA A 114 -3.78 -15.04 -10.05
CA ALA A 114 -3.63 -15.46 -8.66
C ALA A 114 -3.20 -14.30 -7.77
N ILE A 115 -3.66 -14.31 -6.53
CA ILE A 115 -3.28 -13.35 -5.50
C ILE A 115 -2.91 -14.06 -4.21
N ALA A 116 -2.05 -13.44 -3.39
CA ALA A 116 -1.86 -13.85 -2.00
C ALA A 116 -1.79 -12.62 -1.09
N CYS A 117 -2.77 -12.54 -0.19
CA CYS A 117 -2.87 -11.47 0.80
C CYS A 117 -2.32 -11.97 2.14
N HIS A 118 -1.22 -11.38 2.60
CA HIS A 118 -0.65 -11.66 3.91
C HIS A 118 -0.95 -10.52 4.87
N SER A 119 -1.88 -10.72 5.81
CA SER A 119 -2.26 -9.72 6.82
C SER A 119 -2.51 -8.35 6.20
N GLY A 120 -3.32 -8.28 5.14
CA GLY A 120 -3.72 -7.03 4.50
C GLY A 120 -4.63 -6.20 5.41
N ASP A 121 -4.65 -4.89 5.16
CA ASP A 121 -5.50 -3.95 5.88
C ASP A 121 -6.96 -4.14 5.42
N LEU A 122 -7.79 -4.78 6.22
CA LEU A 122 -9.17 -5.16 5.92
C LEU A 122 -10.09 -4.72 7.05
N ASP A 123 -11.38 -4.53 6.76
CA ASP A 123 -12.38 -4.04 7.69
C ASP A 123 -11.95 -2.70 8.31
N PHE A 124 -12.12 -1.63 7.55
CA PHE A 124 -11.63 -0.31 7.93
C PHE A 124 -12.28 0.24 9.23
N GLU A 125 -13.45 -0.26 9.59
CA GLU A 125 -14.07 0.06 10.87
C GLU A 125 -13.23 -0.44 12.06
N LEU A 126 -12.61 -1.61 11.92
CA LEU A 126 -11.74 -2.19 12.94
C LEU A 126 -10.27 -1.79 12.73
N CYS A 127 -9.82 -1.70 11.47
CA CYS A 127 -8.41 -1.48 11.15
C CYS A 127 -7.96 -0.03 11.38
N TYR A 128 -8.79 0.97 11.01
CA TYR A 128 -8.36 2.37 10.97
C TYR A 128 -9.13 3.32 11.89
N ARG A 129 -10.42 3.07 12.12
CA ARG A 129 -11.29 4.03 12.81
C ARG A 129 -10.79 4.42 14.20
N GLY A 130 -10.21 3.47 14.94
CA GLY A 130 -9.69 3.68 16.28
C GLY A 130 -8.42 4.55 16.37
N ASP A 131 -7.77 4.83 15.23
CA ASP A 131 -6.48 5.52 15.19
C ASP A 131 -6.59 7.04 15.05
N PHE A 132 -7.71 7.57 14.56
CA PHE A 132 -7.89 9.01 14.34
C PHE A 132 -7.64 9.86 15.59
N PRO A 133 -8.06 9.48 16.81
CA PRO A 133 -7.72 10.24 18.01
C PRO A 133 -6.23 10.39 18.25
N SER A 134 -5.43 9.37 17.89
CA SER A 134 -3.96 9.43 18.01
C SER A 134 -3.37 10.40 16.98
N VAL A 135 -3.87 10.35 15.75
CA VAL A 135 -3.45 11.27 14.68
C VAL A 135 -3.73 12.72 15.07
N LEU A 136 -4.94 13.02 15.55
CA LEU A 136 -5.32 14.37 15.95
C LEU A 136 -4.49 14.89 17.14
N ARG A 137 -4.22 14.06 18.14
CA ARG A 137 -3.31 14.41 19.24
C ARG A 137 -1.90 14.74 18.75
N ALA A 138 -1.40 14.02 17.74
CA ALA A 138 -0.11 14.35 17.16
C ALA A 138 -0.13 15.65 16.38
N LEU A 139 -1.18 15.88 15.57
CA LEU A 139 -1.36 17.09 14.77
C LEU A 139 -1.61 18.33 15.63
N SER A 140 -2.24 18.21 16.82
CA SER A 140 -2.48 19.36 17.71
C SER A 140 -1.19 20.05 18.16
N ASN A 141 -0.05 19.32 18.23
CA ASN A 141 1.25 19.93 18.51
C ASN A 141 1.80 20.80 17.36
N TYR A 142 1.12 20.83 16.24
CA TYR A 142 1.42 21.59 15.02
C TYR A 142 0.25 22.47 14.58
N ASP A 143 -0.65 22.82 15.49
CA ASP A 143 -1.86 23.58 15.18
C ASP A 143 -2.68 22.94 14.02
N TYR A 144 -2.72 21.62 13.99
CA TYR A 144 -3.32 20.80 12.92
C TYR A 144 -2.75 21.06 11.52
N ASN A 145 -1.56 21.65 11.43
CA ASN A 145 -0.86 21.86 10.16
C ASN A 145 -0.20 20.56 9.68
N ILE A 146 -0.89 19.87 8.79
CA ILE A 146 -0.46 18.58 8.20
C ILE A 146 0.90 18.73 7.49
N ARG A 147 1.12 19.84 6.76
CA ARG A 147 2.40 20.09 6.09
C ARG A 147 3.54 20.18 7.10
N ALA A 148 3.39 20.95 8.15
CA ALA A 148 4.42 21.11 9.17
C ALA A 148 4.75 19.77 9.85
N TYR A 149 3.74 18.93 10.13
CA TYR A 149 3.91 17.61 10.70
C TYR A 149 4.70 16.67 9.76
N ILE A 150 4.31 16.57 8.49
CA ILE A 150 4.97 15.71 7.50
C ILE A 150 6.41 16.18 7.26
N GLU A 151 6.65 17.48 7.09
CA GLU A 151 8.00 18.03 6.91
C GLU A 151 8.91 17.78 8.12
N LYS A 152 8.38 17.77 9.34
CA LYS A 152 9.14 17.36 10.53
C LYS A 152 9.57 15.91 10.41
N ILE A 153 8.70 15.02 9.96
CA ILE A 153 9.04 13.60 9.76
C ILE A 153 10.11 13.46 8.67
N HIS A 154 10.00 14.18 7.56
CA HIS A 154 11.00 14.16 6.48
C HIS A 154 12.41 14.60 6.95
N ARG A 155 12.48 15.47 7.93
CA ARG A 155 13.78 15.93 8.51
C ARG A 155 14.29 15.01 9.63
N ALA A 156 13.48 14.08 10.10
CA ALA A 156 13.85 13.21 11.20
C ALA A 156 14.89 12.16 10.75
N LYS A 157 15.93 11.96 11.56
CA LYS A 157 16.91 10.88 11.33
C LYS A 157 16.33 9.50 11.58
N LYS A 158 15.27 9.42 12.37
CA LYS A 158 14.54 8.21 12.71
C LYS A 158 13.10 8.56 13.03
N VAL A 159 12.16 7.84 12.44
CA VAL A 159 10.73 7.94 12.73
C VAL A 159 10.44 7.10 13.98
N GLN A 160 9.72 7.66 14.93
CA GLN A 160 9.27 6.95 16.15
C GLN A 160 8.06 6.05 15.81
N GLY A 161 7.80 5.03 16.63
CA GLY A 161 6.72 4.09 16.37
C GLY A 161 5.33 4.75 16.22
N SER A 162 5.01 5.72 17.10
CA SER A 162 3.75 6.48 17.01
C SER A 162 3.71 7.42 15.78
N GLU A 163 4.84 8.04 15.43
CA GLU A 163 4.95 8.88 14.23
C GLU A 163 4.77 8.08 12.95
N PHE A 164 5.32 6.86 12.92
CA PHE A 164 5.12 5.91 11.82
C PHE A 164 3.63 5.64 11.60
N HIS A 165 2.91 5.32 12.67
CA HIS A 165 1.49 5.00 12.59
C HIS A 165 0.64 6.20 12.16
N ASN A 166 0.91 7.38 12.73
CA ASN A 166 0.23 8.60 12.34
C ASN A 166 0.51 8.99 10.87
N LEU A 167 1.77 8.83 10.40
CA LEU A 167 2.10 9.07 9.00
C LEU A 167 1.36 8.09 8.08
N MET A 168 1.25 6.83 8.49
CA MET A 168 0.47 5.82 7.76
C MET A 168 -0.98 6.27 7.60
N MET A 169 -1.63 6.74 8.66
CA MET A 169 -3.02 7.22 8.58
C MET A 169 -3.18 8.44 7.66
N LEU A 170 -2.19 9.34 7.61
CA LEU A 170 -2.19 10.44 6.65
C LEU A 170 -2.03 9.95 5.20
N ALA A 171 -1.18 8.95 5.00
CA ALA A 171 -1.02 8.30 3.69
C ALA A 171 -2.30 7.58 3.25
N MET A 172 -3.03 6.92 4.19
CA MET A 172 -4.34 6.32 3.91
C MET A 172 -5.37 7.40 3.49
N ALA A 173 -5.39 8.54 4.18
CA ALA A 173 -6.27 9.65 3.80
C ALA A 173 -5.98 10.15 2.37
N ALA A 174 -4.71 10.31 2.01
CA ALA A 174 -4.30 10.69 0.66
C ALA A 174 -4.53 9.58 -0.39
N SER A 175 -4.72 8.33 0.03
CA SER A 175 -5.01 7.21 -0.86
C SER A 175 -6.50 7.04 -1.12
N TYR A 176 -7.33 7.06 -0.07
CA TYR A 176 -8.74 6.66 -0.14
C TYR A 176 -9.71 7.82 -0.41
N ASP A 177 -9.37 9.03 0.04
CA ASP A 177 -10.21 10.23 -0.15
C ASP A 177 -9.34 11.48 -0.33
N PRO A 178 -8.50 11.53 -1.40
CA PRO A 178 -7.58 12.63 -1.62
C PRO A 178 -8.30 13.93 -1.97
N ASP A 179 -7.69 15.05 -1.56
CA ASP A 179 -8.09 16.39 -1.98
C ASP A 179 -6.85 17.14 -2.49
N ALA A 180 -6.78 17.38 -3.79
CA ALA A 180 -5.62 17.97 -4.45
C ALA A 180 -5.29 19.39 -3.97
N ASP A 181 -6.25 20.11 -3.40
CA ASP A 181 -6.08 21.46 -2.89
C ASP A 181 -5.46 21.48 -1.47
N LEU A 182 -5.42 20.33 -0.81
CA LEU A 182 -4.85 20.19 0.53
C LEU A 182 -3.37 19.77 0.50
N PRO A 183 -2.59 20.10 1.54
CA PRO A 183 -1.20 19.65 1.65
C PRO A 183 -1.08 18.12 1.56
N TYR A 184 -0.26 17.65 0.61
CA TYR A 184 -0.07 16.24 0.29
C TYR A 184 -1.36 15.47 -0.08
N GLY A 185 -2.44 16.19 -0.41
CA GLY A 185 -3.74 15.60 -0.69
C GLY A 185 -4.45 14.99 0.52
N VAL A 186 -3.97 15.26 1.73
CA VAL A 186 -4.48 14.63 2.96
C VAL A 186 -5.77 15.28 3.41
N ARG A 187 -6.86 14.52 3.35
CA ARG A 187 -8.18 14.91 3.87
C ARG A 187 -8.66 13.85 4.88
N LEU A 188 -8.64 14.22 6.17
CA LEU A 188 -9.07 13.30 7.21
C LEU A 188 -10.61 13.14 7.22
N PRO A 189 -11.13 11.94 7.50
CA PRO A 189 -12.57 11.70 7.60
C PRO A 189 -13.14 12.04 8.99
N VAL A 190 -12.46 12.87 9.76
CA VAL A 190 -12.89 13.31 11.10
C VAL A 190 -12.71 14.81 11.26
N THR A 191 -13.51 15.40 12.17
CA THR A 191 -13.34 16.79 12.60
C THR A 191 -12.10 16.92 13.47
N THR A 192 -11.41 18.06 13.41
CA THR A 192 -10.14 18.27 14.13
C THR A 192 -10.34 18.60 15.61
N ASP A 193 -11.51 19.12 15.99
CA ASP A 193 -11.83 19.56 17.35
C ASP A 193 -12.41 18.44 18.21
N THR A 194 -13.36 17.65 17.69
CA THR A 194 -14.08 16.61 18.45
C THR A 194 -13.76 15.19 18.02
N CYS A 195 -13.05 15.01 16.91
CA CYS A 195 -12.81 13.69 16.28
C CYS A 195 -14.12 12.99 15.86
N GLU A 196 -15.17 13.77 15.59
CA GLU A 196 -16.40 13.21 15.05
C GLU A 196 -16.21 12.77 13.61
N MET A 197 -16.76 11.62 13.27
CA MET A 197 -16.68 11.07 11.91
C MET A 197 -17.49 11.94 10.94
N ILE A 198 -16.86 12.34 9.85
CA ILE A 198 -17.51 13.01 8.71
C ILE A 198 -17.97 11.92 7.77
N GLU A 199 -19.26 11.57 7.84
CA GLU A 199 -19.84 10.39 7.21
C GLU A 199 -19.53 10.29 5.71
N GLU A 200 -19.69 11.37 4.96
CA GLU A 200 -19.42 11.42 3.52
C GLU A 200 -17.97 11.00 3.21
N ARG A 201 -17.00 11.54 3.95
CA ARG A 201 -15.58 11.21 3.76
C ARG A 201 -15.27 9.77 4.18
N TRP A 202 -15.89 9.32 5.26
CA TRP A 202 -15.72 7.95 5.73
C TRP A 202 -16.29 6.93 4.74
N LEU A 203 -17.42 7.24 4.11
CA LEU A 203 -17.99 6.41 3.05
C LEU A 203 -17.05 6.30 1.83
N ASN A 204 -16.31 7.38 1.49
CA ASN A 204 -15.27 7.31 0.46
C ASN A 204 -14.16 6.34 0.82
N TRP A 205 -13.71 6.33 2.09
CA TRP A 205 -12.75 5.32 2.56
C TRP A 205 -13.33 3.91 2.46
N LEU A 206 -14.56 3.71 2.95
CA LEU A 206 -15.22 2.42 2.97
C LEU A 206 -15.48 1.84 1.59
N ALA A 207 -15.54 2.67 0.55
CA ALA A 207 -15.61 2.20 -0.83
C ALA A 207 -14.33 1.45 -1.27
N TRP A 208 -13.21 1.66 -0.57
CA TRP A 208 -11.94 0.97 -0.77
C TRP A 208 -11.72 -0.19 0.21
N ASP A 209 -12.63 -0.43 1.14
CA ASP A 209 -12.54 -1.56 2.06
C ASP A 209 -12.81 -2.88 1.32
N PRO A 210 -11.85 -3.80 1.23
CA PRO A 210 -12.03 -5.07 0.53
C PRO A 210 -13.19 -5.91 1.07
N VAL A 211 -13.52 -5.83 2.36
CA VAL A 211 -14.66 -6.54 2.95
C VAL A 211 -15.97 -6.07 2.32
N ARG A 212 -16.11 -4.76 2.06
CA ARG A 212 -17.30 -4.20 1.39
C ARG A 212 -17.26 -4.36 -0.14
N MET A 213 -16.06 -4.39 -0.71
CA MET A 213 -15.92 -4.58 -2.16
C MET A 213 -16.38 -5.97 -2.60
N VAL A 214 -16.14 -7.01 -1.79
CA VAL A 214 -16.57 -8.39 -2.10
C VAL A 214 -18.08 -8.50 -2.23
N ASP A 215 -18.85 -7.75 -1.45
CA ASP A 215 -20.33 -7.80 -1.52
C ASP A 215 -20.89 -7.17 -2.81
N ASN A 216 -20.07 -6.44 -3.57
CA ASN A 216 -20.45 -5.73 -4.79
C ASN A 216 -19.84 -6.34 -6.06
N THR A 217 -19.12 -7.45 -5.95
CA THR A 217 -18.51 -8.21 -7.06
C THR A 217 -19.23 -9.54 -7.28
#